data_f7abef46878fc5d81c93688888cb8329
#
_entry.id   f7abef46878fc5d81c93688888cb8329
#
_cell.length_a   1.000
_cell.length_b   1.000
_cell.length_c   1.000
_cell.angle_alpha   90.00
_cell.angle_beta   90.00
_cell.angle_gamma   90.00
#
_symmetry.space_group_name_H-M   'P 1'
#
loop_
_entity.id
_entity.type
_entity.pdbx_description
1 polymer ?
#
loop_
_entity_poly.entity_id
_entity_poly.type
_entity_poly.pdbx_seq_one_letter_code
_entity_poly.pdbx_strand_id
1 'polypeptide(L)'
;MTPEDKILSLEGKIQGYLQENSRLKRELKKATHKHGILQNLVSELEAVVTPLDEFERVADFRKSKVETVQEHLVMHLSDEHADEVVEPHSVGGLEKFDFPVALCRAEKYVDSVLKFTQSTLANYRFPVLHILSYGDHTNGEIHGGVSHSYYRNQFRNCLAIGQMQAMMIRDLAPYFAEVNVVCIPGNHGRRSPKKDFNGPWDNWDYLVSEVAQTYCRNLKNVTFAIPECFSLNYEINGHGFHIQHGDDIKSWNSIPWYGIERKTRRLVALHNSMGIQTRNFVLGHFHALASMADLKGETFINGAWVGTNPYSYESFSGYREPMQLIHGVHREHGVTWRLPVRLRDLEREAAGPSRYKVILASESFE
;
A
#
# COMPACT_ATOMS: atom_id res chain seq x y z
N MET A 1 45.05 -9.08 41.20
CA MET A 1 43.72 -8.56 41.47
C MET A 1 43.26 -9.13 42.81
N THR A 2 43.16 -8.30 43.80
CA THR A 2 42.73 -8.73 45.12
C THR A 2 41.26 -9.20 45.12
N PRO A 3 40.84 -10.00 46.12
CA PRO A 3 39.42 -10.34 46.26
C PRO A 3 38.51 -9.13 46.32
N GLU A 4 38.94 -8.01 46.89
CA GLU A 4 38.24 -6.75 47.00
C GLU A 4 38.07 -6.07 45.61
N ASP A 5 39.13 -6.06 44.76
CA ASP A 5 39.05 -5.55 43.40
C ASP A 5 38.02 -6.33 42.54
N LYS A 6 37.90 -7.64 42.81
CA LYS A 6 36.99 -8.51 42.10
C LYS A 6 35.54 -8.26 42.51
N ILE A 7 35.30 -7.97 43.79
CA ILE A 7 33.99 -7.61 44.32
C ILE A 7 33.56 -6.27 43.71
N LEU A 8 34.40 -5.25 43.75
CA LEU A 8 34.14 -3.92 43.19
C LEU A 8 33.81 -3.98 41.67
N SER A 9 34.55 -4.82 40.94
CA SER A 9 34.30 -5.06 39.52
C SER A 9 32.96 -5.75 39.25
N LEU A 10 32.56 -6.68 40.12
CA LEU A 10 31.26 -7.37 40.02
C LEU A 10 30.11 -6.44 40.40
N GLU A 11 30.25 -5.63 41.42
CA GLU A 11 29.29 -4.62 41.81
C GLU A 11 29.04 -3.60 40.68
N GLY A 12 30.11 -3.12 40.01
CA GLY A 12 30.02 -2.26 38.85
C GLY A 12 29.22 -2.91 37.70
N LYS A 13 29.47 -4.19 37.44
CA LYS A 13 28.71 -4.95 36.42
C LYS A 13 27.26 -5.10 36.80
N ILE A 14 26.97 -5.42 38.08
CA ILE A 14 25.60 -5.52 38.58
C ILE A 14 24.87 -4.20 38.45
N GLN A 15 25.50 -3.08 38.81
CA GLN A 15 24.92 -1.75 38.63
C GLN A 15 24.64 -1.43 37.15
N GLY A 16 25.56 -1.80 36.24
CA GLY A 16 25.36 -1.69 34.79
C GLY A 16 24.14 -2.50 34.30
N TYR A 17 24.03 -3.75 34.74
CA TYR A 17 22.87 -4.59 34.39
C TYR A 17 21.55 -4.06 34.98
N LEU A 18 21.57 -3.51 36.18
CA LEU A 18 20.38 -2.93 36.80
C LEU A 18 19.90 -1.67 36.04
N GLN A 19 20.84 -0.83 35.59
CA GLN A 19 20.54 0.34 34.78
C GLN A 19 19.98 -0.06 33.39
N GLU A 20 20.60 -1.05 32.74
CA GLU A 20 20.16 -1.57 31.45
C GLU A 20 18.78 -2.22 31.55
N ASN A 21 18.53 -3.06 32.55
CA ASN A 21 17.22 -3.62 32.81
C ASN A 21 16.15 -2.56 33.05
N SER A 22 16.49 -1.49 33.75
CA SER A 22 15.56 -0.37 34.00
C SER A 22 15.27 0.42 32.73
N ARG A 23 16.24 0.53 31.82
CA ARG A 23 16.07 1.12 30.49
C ARG A 23 15.15 0.24 29.64
N LEU A 24 15.48 -1.05 29.51
CA LEU A 24 14.71 -2.01 28.72
C LEU A 24 13.25 -2.13 29.20
N LYS A 25 13.02 -2.13 30.52
CA LYS A 25 11.65 -2.10 31.07
C LYS A 25 10.88 -0.84 30.70
N ARG A 26 11.54 0.32 30.63
CA ARG A 26 10.89 1.57 30.19
C ARG A 26 10.57 1.53 28.71
N GLU A 27 11.48 1.02 27.88
CA GLU A 27 11.28 0.87 26.45
C GLU A 27 10.16 -0.15 26.15
N LEU A 28 10.16 -1.28 26.84
CA LEU A 28 9.09 -2.28 26.72
C LEU A 28 7.73 -1.71 27.14
N LYS A 29 7.67 -0.94 28.23
CA LYS A 29 6.42 -0.29 28.67
C LYS A 29 5.92 0.74 27.67
N LYS A 30 6.83 1.50 27.01
CA LYS A 30 6.47 2.43 25.94
C LYS A 30 5.95 1.68 24.70
N ALA A 31 6.62 0.61 24.31
CA ALA A 31 6.23 -0.21 23.16
C ALA A 31 4.86 -0.87 23.39
N THR A 32 4.66 -1.51 24.54
CA THR A 32 3.36 -2.12 24.90
C THR A 32 2.24 -1.09 25.03
N HIS A 33 2.52 0.11 25.54
CA HIS A 33 1.51 1.15 25.63
C HIS A 33 1.09 1.66 24.25
N LYS A 34 2.06 1.86 23.33
CA LYS A 34 1.76 2.24 21.94
C LYS A 34 0.97 1.17 21.21
N HIS A 35 1.36 -0.09 21.37
CA HIS A 35 0.63 -1.22 20.77
C HIS A 35 -0.80 -1.33 21.33
N GLY A 36 -0.98 -1.17 22.66
CA GLY A 36 -2.30 -1.16 23.28
C GLY A 36 -3.20 -0.02 22.79
N ILE A 37 -2.65 1.17 22.51
CA ILE A 37 -3.43 2.29 21.95
C ILE A 37 -3.97 1.93 20.57
N LEU A 38 -3.12 1.36 19.68
CA LEU A 38 -3.56 0.95 18.35
C LEU A 38 -4.60 -0.17 18.39
N GLN A 39 -4.39 -1.18 19.24
CA GLN A 39 -5.37 -2.26 19.42
C GLN A 39 -6.71 -1.74 19.96
N ASN A 40 -6.69 -0.84 20.94
CA ASN A 40 -7.91 -0.23 21.45
C ASN A 40 -8.61 0.60 20.37
N LEU A 41 -7.85 1.36 19.57
CA LEU A 41 -8.40 2.13 18.46
C LEU A 41 -9.07 1.24 17.40
N VAL A 42 -8.43 0.12 17.04
CA VAL A 42 -9.02 -0.87 16.12
C VAL A 42 -10.30 -1.45 16.72
N SER A 43 -10.29 -1.82 18.00
CA SER A 43 -11.49 -2.34 18.68
C SER A 43 -12.63 -1.30 18.76
N GLU A 44 -12.29 -0.03 18.99
CA GLU A 44 -13.27 1.06 18.97
C GLU A 44 -13.81 1.29 17.55
N LEU A 45 -12.95 1.21 16.52
CA LEU A 45 -13.36 1.26 15.12
C LEU A 45 -14.30 0.12 14.76
N GLU A 46 -13.97 -1.11 15.16
CA GLU A 46 -14.85 -2.27 14.93
C GLU A 46 -16.24 -2.09 15.56
N ALA A 47 -16.32 -1.37 16.68
CA ALA A 47 -17.58 -1.09 17.36
C ALA A 47 -18.42 -0.01 16.69
N VAL A 48 -17.81 0.96 16.00
CA VAL A 48 -18.52 2.11 15.40
C VAL A 48 -18.66 2.03 13.87
N VAL A 49 -17.84 1.18 13.22
CA VAL A 49 -17.88 1.01 11.78
C VAL A 49 -19.07 0.16 11.37
N THR A 50 -19.93 0.72 10.56
CA THR A 50 -20.95 -0.05 9.85
C THR A 50 -20.30 -0.71 8.64
N PRO A 51 -20.24 -2.07 8.57
CA PRO A 51 -19.72 -2.74 7.39
C PRO A 51 -20.48 -2.33 6.14
N LEU A 52 -19.77 -2.31 5.01
CA LEU A 52 -20.41 -2.09 3.72
C LEU A 52 -21.31 -3.28 3.38
N ASP A 53 -22.51 -2.99 2.85
CA ASP A 53 -23.38 -4.04 2.35
C ASP A 53 -22.78 -4.72 1.11
N GLU A 54 -23.02 -6.02 0.97
CA GLU A 54 -22.70 -6.73 -0.26
C GLU A 54 -23.44 -6.11 -1.45
N PHE A 55 -22.72 -5.87 -2.54
CA PHE A 55 -23.35 -5.45 -3.78
C PHE A 55 -24.03 -6.66 -4.43
N GLU A 56 -25.30 -6.54 -4.85
CA GLU A 56 -25.93 -7.61 -5.62
C GLU A 56 -25.16 -7.85 -6.93
N ARG A 57 -24.83 -9.12 -7.18
CA ARG A 57 -24.16 -9.51 -8.44
C ARG A 57 -25.05 -9.21 -9.62
N VAL A 58 -24.71 -8.18 -10.36
CA VAL A 58 -25.27 -7.94 -11.70
C VAL A 58 -24.28 -8.53 -12.71
N ALA A 59 -24.25 -9.84 -12.89
CA ALA A 59 -23.41 -10.39 -13.94
C ALA A 59 -23.89 -11.73 -14.47
N ASP A 60 -24.41 -11.67 -15.67
CA ASP A 60 -24.34 -12.80 -16.60
C ASP A 60 -22.98 -12.73 -17.32
N PHE A 61 -22.02 -13.54 -16.91
CA PHE A 61 -20.81 -13.76 -17.69
C PHE A 61 -21.22 -14.42 -19.01
N ARG A 62 -21.23 -13.67 -20.09
CA ARG A 62 -21.49 -14.19 -21.42
C ARG A 62 -20.47 -15.30 -21.70
N LYS A 63 -20.92 -16.56 -21.80
CA LYS A 63 -20.11 -17.68 -22.24
C LYS A 63 -19.72 -17.42 -23.69
N SER A 64 -18.52 -16.94 -23.93
CA SER A 64 -17.94 -16.90 -25.26
C SER A 64 -17.70 -18.32 -25.74
N LYS A 65 -17.98 -18.60 -27.04
CA LYS A 65 -17.58 -19.87 -27.69
C LYS A 65 -16.07 -19.94 -28.01
N VAL A 66 -15.34 -18.84 -27.77
CA VAL A 66 -13.88 -18.76 -27.93
C VAL A 66 -13.25 -19.37 -26.69
N GLU A 67 -12.19 -20.13 -26.87
CA GLU A 67 -11.39 -20.70 -25.79
C GLU A 67 -10.95 -19.56 -24.85
N THR A 68 -11.44 -19.64 -23.62
CA THR A 68 -11.23 -18.57 -22.64
C THR A 68 -9.93 -18.84 -21.89
N VAL A 69 -9.01 -17.89 -21.95
CA VAL A 69 -7.80 -17.91 -21.13
C VAL A 69 -8.17 -17.57 -19.69
N GLN A 70 -7.80 -18.44 -18.77
CA GLN A 70 -8.04 -18.21 -17.34
C GLN A 70 -6.76 -17.74 -16.68
N GLU A 71 -6.82 -16.56 -16.04
CA GLU A 71 -5.71 -15.94 -15.32
C GLU A 71 -6.18 -15.37 -13.99
N HIS A 72 -5.26 -15.15 -13.06
CA HIS A 72 -5.50 -14.30 -11.91
C HIS A 72 -5.19 -12.86 -12.30
N LEU A 73 -6.06 -11.94 -11.86
CA LEU A 73 -5.83 -10.50 -12.02
C LEU A 73 -5.05 -9.98 -10.83
N VAL A 74 -4.05 -9.16 -11.09
CA VAL A 74 -3.32 -8.41 -10.07
C VAL A 74 -3.57 -6.92 -10.26
N MET A 75 -4.02 -6.26 -9.22
CA MET A 75 -4.21 -4.83 -9.12
C MET A 75 -3.21 -4.28 -8.11
N HIS A 76 -2.39 -3.33 -8.54
CA HIS A 76 -1.43 -2.67 -7.67
C HIS A 76 -2.07 -1.46 -6.99
N LEU A 77 -1.76 -1.26 -5.72
CA LEU A 77 -2.26 -0.16 -4.90
C LEU A 77 -1.14 0.35 -4.02
N SER A 78 -0.51 1.44 -4.40
CA SER A 78 0.56 2.08 -3.64
C SER A 78 0.70 3.55 -4.00
N ASP A 79 1.46 4.27 -3.21
CA ASP A 79 1.84 5.66 -3.46
C ASP A 79 0.59 6.54 -3.73
N GLU A 80 -0.47 6.30 -2.96
CA GLU A 80 -1.72 7.04 -3.07
C GLU A 80 -1.54 8.47 -2.58
N HIS A 81 -0.85 8.66 -1.45
CA HIS A 81 -0.71 9.97 -0.78
C HIS A 81 -2.04 10.72 -0.75
N ALA A 82 -3.14 9.99 -0.50
CA ALA A 82 -4.49 10.45 -0.80
C ALA A 82 -4.92 11.68 0.00
N ASP A 83 -4.25 11.96 1.11
CA ASP A 83 -4.44 13.13 1.97
C ASP A 83 -3.52 14.31 1.61
N GLU A 84 -2.62 14.17 0.62
CA GLU A 84 -1.76 15.27 0.16
C GLU A 84 -2.59 16.36 -0.50
N VAL A 85 -2.18 17.63 -0.29
CA VAL A 85 -2.81 18.78 -0.94
C VAL A 85 -1.76 19.45 -1.82
N VAL A 86 -2.03 19.49 -3.12
CA VAL A 86 -1.21 20.18 -4.11
C VAL A 86 -2.02 21.26 -4.77
N GLU A 87 -1.62 22.49 -4.51
CA GLU A 87 -2.23 23.68 -5.13
C GLU A 87 -1.57 23.98 -6.49
N PRO A 88 -2.34 24.26 -7.55
CA PRO A 88 -1.78 24.48 -8.90
C PRO A 88 -0.67 25.53 -8.94
N HIS A 89 -0.81 26.60 -8.15
CA HIS A 89 0.17 27.68 -8.15
C HIS A 89 1.56 27.25 -7.63
N SER A 90 1.62 26.23 -6.76
CA SER A 90 2.87 25.71 -6.20
C SER A 90 3.67 24.82 -7.14
N VAL A 91 3.06 24.38 -8.24
CA VAL A 91 3.66 23.45 -9.21
C VAL A 91 3.47 23.91 -10.68
N GLY A 92 3.44 25.21 -10.89
CA GLY A 92 3.35 25.81 -12.24
C GLY A 92 2.07 25.45 -13.01
N GLY A 93 0.98 25.11 -12.31
CA GLY A 93 -0.30 24.73 -12.91
C GLY A 93 -0.37 23.27 -13.39
N LEU A 94 0.66 22.47 -13.16
CA LEU A 94 0.74 21.08 -13.66
C LEU A 94 -0.18 20.11 -12.94
N GLU A 95 -0.47 20.35 -11.66
CA GLU A 95 -1.27 19.44 -10.83
C GLU A 95 -2.18 20.23 -9.91
N LYS A 96 -3.38 19.65 -9.69
CA LYS A 96 -4.23 19.90 -8.54
C LYS A 96 -4.55 18.56 -7.91
N PHE A 97 -4.24 18.41 -6.64
CA PHE A 97 -4.54 17.18 -5.93
C PHE A 97 -5.02 17.48 -4.51
N ASP A 98 -6.06 16.80 -4.11
CA ASP A 98 -6.62 16.80 -2.78
C ASP A 98 -7.43 15.51 -2.58
N PHE A 99 -7.99 15.28 -1.40
CA PHE A 99 -8.75 14.07 -1.12
C PHE A 99 -9.99 13.88 -2.03
N PRO A 100 -10.78 14.91 -2.38
CA PRO A 100 -11.80 14.80 -3.42
C PRO A 100 -11.29 14.33 -4.78
N VAL A 101 -10.13 14.80 -5.22
CA VAL A 101 -9.48 14.32 -6.44
C VAL A 101 -9.04 12.86 -6.29
N ALA A 102 -8.49 12.49 -5.13
CA ALA A 102 -8.15 11.09 -4.84
C ALA A 102 -9.38 10.17 -4.94
N LEU A 103 -10.55 10.58 -4.44
CA LEU A 103 -11.80 9.83 -4.59
C LEU A 103 -12.21 9.68 -6.07
N CYS A 104 -12.05 10.71 -6.89
CA CYS A 104 -12.32 10.62 -8.33
C CYS A 104 -11.34 9.66 -9.03
N ARG A 105 -10.06 9.66 -8.64
CA ARG A 105 -9.04 8.74 -9.15
C ARG A 105 -9.29 7.30 -8.70
N ALA A 106 -9.75 7.09 -7.48
CA ALA A 106 -10.18 5.78 -6.99
C ALA A 106 -11.34 5.21 -7.83
N GLU A 107 -12.36 6.01 -8.06
CA GLU A 107 -13.48 5.66 -8.92
C GLU A 107 -13.03 5.34 -10.35
N LYS A 108 -12.18 6.18 -10.93
CA LYS A 108 -11.59 5.97 -12.26
C LYS A 108 -10.80 4.67 -12.34
N TYR A 109 -10.05 4.33 -11.29
CA TYR A 109 -9.26 3.11 -11.26
C TYR A 109 -10.16 1.87 -11.29
N VAL A 110 -11.17 1.82 -10.42
CA VAL A 110 -12.15 0.72 -10.39
C VAL A 110 -12.87 0.59 -11.73
N ASP A 111 -13.40 1.68 -12.29
CA ASP A 111 -14.07 1.67 -13.58
C ASP A 111 -13.17 1.17 -14.71
N SER A 112 -11.88 1.53 -14.66
CA SER A 112 -10.91 1.07 -15.65
C SER A 112 -10.64 -0.43 -15.51
N VAL A 113 -10.44 -0.94 -14.30
CA VAL A 113 -10.27 -2.37 -14.03
C VAL A 113 -11.48 -3.15 -14.55
N LEU A 114 -12.70 -2.72 -14.22
CA LEU A 114 -13.93 -3.36 -14.69
C LEU A 114 -14.06 -3.29 -16.21
N LYS A 115 -13.77 -2.15 -16.81
CA LYS A 115 -13.80 -2.02 -18.27
C LYS A 115 -12.80 -2.97 -18.95
N PHE A 116 -11.58 -3.08 -18.44
CA PHE A 116 -10.57 -3.99 -18.99
C PHE A 116 -11.01 -5.45 -18.86
N THR A 117 -11.46 -5.86 -17.68
CA THR A 117 -11.80 -7.26 -17.40
C THR A 117 -13.13 -7.69 -18.04
N GLN A 118 -14.12 -6.79 -18.14
CA GLN A 118 -15.45 -7.14 -18.64
C GLN A 118 -15.64 -6.87 -20.13
N SER A 119 -14.83 -6.01 -20.74
CA SER A 119 -15.00 -5.58 -22.12
C SER A 119 -13.76 -5.76 -22.98
N THR A 120 -12.63 -5.18 -22.57
CA THR A 120 -11.41 -5.15 -23.41
C THR A 120 -10.75 -6.52 -23.50
N LEU A 121 -10.72 -7.27 -22.39
CA LEU A 121 -10.18 -8.63 -22.31
C LEU A 121 -11.32 -9.67 -22.31
N ALA A 122 -12.27 -9.54 -23.23
CA ALA A 122 -13.48 -10.36 -23.29
C ALA A 122 -13.22 -11.88 -23.41
N ASN A 123 -12.06 -12.28 -23.93
CA ASN A 123 -11.66 -13.68 -24.03
C ASN A 123 -10.90 -14.19 -22.79
N TYR A 124 -10.75 -13.38 -21.77
CA TYR A 124 -10.12 -13.75 -20.50
C TYR A 124 -11.17 -13.97 -19.42
N ARG A 125 -10.85 -14.82 -18.47
CA ARG A 125 -11.60 -15.01 -17.23
C ARG A 125 -10.66 -14.78 -16.06
N PHE A 126 -11.08 -13.94 -15.14
CA PHE A 126 -10.36 -13.61 -13.92
C PHE A 126 -11.15 -14.09 -12.69
N PRO A 127 -11.03 -15.37 -12.28
CA PRO A 127 -11.76 -15.85 -11.11
C PRO A 127 -11.26 -15.24 -9.82
N VAL A 128 -9.98 -14.86 -9.75
CA VAL A 128 -9.33 -14.34 -8.56
C VAL A 128 -8.72 -12.98 -8.87
N LEU A 129 -9.01 -12.01 -8.00
CA LEU A 129 -8.35 -10.71 -7.96
C LEU A 129 -7.39 -10.67 -6.76
N HIS A 130 -6.14 -10.31 -7.01
CA HIS A 130 -5.18 -9.97 -5.97
C HIS A 130 -4.98 -8.46 -5.96
N ILE A 131 -5.28 -7.80 -4.85
CA ILE A 131 -4.98 -6.39 -4.62
C ILE A 131 -3.71 -6.33 -3.78
N LEU A 132 -2.62 -5.91 -4.39
CA LEU A 132 -1.35 -5.73 -3.71
C LEU A 132 -1.26 -4.28 -3.23
N SER A 133 -1.47 -4.09 -1.93
CA SER A 133 -1.41 -2.81 -1.23
C SER A 133 -0.07 -2.71 -0.52
N TYR A 134 0.85 -1.86 -1.02
CA TYR A 134 2.22 -1.84 -0.53
C TYR A 134 2.73 -0.44 -0.18
N GLY A 135 1.87 0.28 0.52
CA GLY A 135 2.22 1.44 1.33
C GLY A 135 2.17 2.79 0.63
N ASP A 136 2.50 3.80 1.41
CA ASP A 136 2.41 5.22 1.09
C ASP A 136 0.99 5.63 0.66
N HIS A 137 0.00 5.10 1.42
CA HIS A 137 -1.41 5.46 1.25
C HIS A 137 -1.70 6.86 1.78
N THR A 138 -1.02 7.25 2.87
CA THR A 138 -1.04 8.59 3.47
C THR A 138 0.28 9.30 3.23
N ASN A 139 0.25 10.63 3.18
CA ASN A 139 1.45 11.46 3.15
C ASN A 139 2.18 11.48 4.51
N GLY A 140 1.47 11.16 5.59
CA GLY A 140 2.02 10.91 6.91
C GLY A 140 2.61 12.12 7.62
N GLU A 141 3.42 11.82 8.65
CA GLU A 141 3.94 12.81 9.58
C GLU A 141 5.45 13.10 9.41
N ILE A 142 6.20 12.20 8.77
CA ILE A 142 7.68 12.25 8.79
C ILE A 142 8.29 13.43 8.04
N HIS A 143 7.55 14.02 7.12
CA HIS A 143 7.97 15.18 6.33
C HIS A 143 7.23 16.48 6.73
N GLY A 144 6.64 16.52 7.93
CA GLY A 144 5.94 17.68 8.45
C GLY A 144 4.58 17.96 7.81
N GLY A 145 4.04 16.95 7.09
CA GLY A 145 2.91 17.10 6.18
C GLY A 145 1.52 17.20 6.81
N VAL A 146 1.30 16.78 8.06
CA VAL A 146 -0.06 16.69 8.63
C VAL A 146 -0.80 18.00 8.66
N SER A 147 -0.11 19.11 8.95
CA SER A 147 -0.71 20.47 8.95
C SER A 147 -1.18 20.91 7.57
N HIS A 148 -0.63 20.31 6.52
CA HIS A 148 -0.93 20.58 5.12
C HIS A 148 -1.73 19.47 4.46
N SER A 149 -2.05 18.37 5.19
CA SER A 149 -2.92 17.31 4.70
C SER A 149 -4.39 17.77 4.68
N TYR A 150 -5.20 17.11 3.89
CA TYR A 150 -6.60 17.51 3.65
C TYR A 150 -7.41 17.68 4.94
N TYR A 151 -7.40 16.66 5.83
CA TYR A 151 -8.12 16.76 7.10
C TYR A 151 -7.30 17.37 8.24
N ARG A 152 -6.03 17.70 8.02
CA ARG A 152 -5.10 18.23 9.05
C ARG A 152 -5.05 17.41 10.33
N ASN A 153 -5.39 16.14 10.22
CA ASN A 153 -5.44 15.18 11.32
C ASN A 153 -5.15 13.79 10.78
N GLN A 154 -4.08 13.16 11.26
CA GLN A 154 -3.60 11.91 10.72
C GLN A 154 -4.57 10.74 10.90
N PHE A 155 -5.29 10.68 12.03
CA PHE A 155 -6.32 9.66 12.23
C PHE A 155 -7.46 9.82 11.23
N ARG A 156 -7.94 11.04 11.02
CA ARG A 156 -8.99 11.32 10.03
C ARG A 156 -8.55 10.99 8.62
N ASN A 157 -7.30 11.30 8.27
CA ASN A 157 -6.72 10.91 6.99
C ASN A 157 -6.78 9.38 6.82
N CYS A 158 -6.27 8.62 7.78
CA CYS A 158 -6.29 7.15 7.72
C CYS A 158 -7.71 6.57 7.66
N LEU A 159 -8.64 7.11 8.45
CA LEU A 159 -10.05 6.68 8.40
C LEU A 159 -10.68 6.93 7.02
N ALA A 160 -10.43 8.10 6.44
CA ALA A 160 -10.96 8.47 5.14
C ALA A 160 -10.37 7.61 4.01
N ILE A 161 -9.05 7.39 4.03
CA ILE A 161 -8.34 6.58 3.04
C ILE A 161 -8.78 5.12 3.13
N GLY A 162 -8.87 4.56 4.34
CA GLY A 162 -9.35 3.18 4.52
C GLY A 162 -10.79 2.99 4.04
N GLN A 163 -11.69 3.97 4.27
CA GLN A 163 -13.04 3.94 3.69
C GLN A 163 -13.01 4.01 2.15
N MET A 164 -12.16 4.85 1.57
CA MET A 164 -11.98 4.93 0.12
C MET A 164 -11.56 3.57 -0.45
N GLN A 165 -10.53 2.95 0.11
CA GLN A 165 -10.07 1.62 -0.32
C GLN A 165 -11.16 0.55 -0.16
N ALA A 166 -11.90 0.58 0.95
CA ALA A 166 -13.01 -0.34 1.18
C ALA A 166 -14.12 -0.19 0.13
N MET A 167 -14.44 1.03 -0.29
CA MET A 167 -15.42 1.28 -1.36
C MET A 167 -14.92 0.75 -2.71
N MET A 168 -13.62 0.90 -3.01
CA MET A 168 -13.01 0.30 -4.21
C MET A 168 -13.15 -1.23 -4.20
N ILE A 169 -12.79 -1.86 -3.08
CA ILE A 169 -12.88 -3.32 -2.90
C ILE A 169 -14.32 -3.80 -3.00
N ARG A 170 -15.26 -3.11 -2.36
CA ARG A 170 -16.70 -3.41 -2.44
C ARG A 170 -17.20 -3.43 -3.88
N ASP A 171 -16.82 -2.42 -4.66
CA ASP A 171 -17.31 -2.29 -6.05
C ASP A 171 -16.67 -3.33 -6.98
N LEU A 172 -15.46 -3.80 -6.66
CA LEU A 172 -14.77 -4.87 -7.40
C LEU A 172 -15.25 -6.27 -7.02
N ALA A 173 -15.53 -6.50 -5.74
CA ALA A 173 -15.79 -7.83 -5.19
C ALA A 173 -16.86 -8.65 -5.94
N PRO A 174 -17.99 -8.08 -6.42
CA PRO A 174 -19.02 -8.85 -7.13
C PRO A 174 -18.56 -9.48 -8.45
N TYR A 175 -17.47 -9.01 -9.03
CA TYR A 175 -16.99 -9.44 -10.35
C TYR A 175 -15.96 -10.59 -10.28
N PHE A 176 -15.55 -11.00 -9.08
CA PHE A 176 -14.56 -12.04 -8.86
C PHE A 176 -15.10 -13.10 -7.91
N ALA A 177 -14.70 -14.36 -8.11
CA ALA A 177 -15.05 -15.41 -7.17
C ALA A 177 -14.32 -15.23 -5.84
N GLU A 178 -13.12 -14.68 -5.89
CA GLU A 178 -12.25 -14.44 -4.74
C GLU A 178 -11.47 -13.14 -4.91
N VAL A 179 -11.35 -12.36 -3.86
CA VAL A 179 -10.54 -11.14 -3.79
C VAL A 179 -9.59 -11.25 -2.61
N ASN A 180 -8.30 -11.25 -2.89
CA ASN A 180 -7.23 -11.33 -1.90
C ASN A 180 -6.53 -9.97 -1.79
N VAL A 181 -6.65 -9.32 -0.65
CA VAL A 181 -5.99 -8.04 -0.37
C VAL A 181 -4.77 -8.31 0.49
N VAL A 182 -3.60 -7.97 -0.02
CA VAL A 182 -2.31 -8.17 0.66
C VAL A 182 -1.71 -6.81 0.97
N CYS A 183 -1.49 -6.52 2.25
CA CYS A 183 -1.10 -5.20 2.72
C CYS A 183 0.27 -5.22 3.39
N ILE A 184 1.17 -4.33 2.98
CA ILE A 184 2.42 -4.00 3.70
C ILE A 184 2.58 -2.48 3.75
N PRO A 185 3.24 -1.92 4.78
CA PRO A 185 3.39 -0.48 4.93
C PRO A 185 4.51 0.10 4.07
N GLY A 186 4.37 1.38 3.73
CA GLY A 186 5.40 2.20 3.11
C GLY A 186 6.21 3.05 4.11
N ASN A 187 6.96 3.99 3.59
CA ASN A 187 7.80 4.84 4.43
C ASN A 187 7.10 6.10 4.94
N HIS A 188 6.15 6.64 4.21
CA HIS A 188 5.40 7.83 4.65
C HIS A 188 4.50 7.56 5.85
N GLY A 189 3.97 6.36 5.97
CA GLY A 189 3.17 5.96 7.12
C GLY A 189 3.94 5.82 8.43
N ARG A 190 5.26 5.93 8.46
CA ARG A 190 6.06 5.85 9.69
C ARG A 190 5.73 6.99 10.65
N ARG A 191 5.72 6.67 11.95
CA ARG A 191 5.47 7.65 13.03
C ARG A 191 6.73 8.35 13.52
N SER A 192 7.89 7.99 13.00
CA SER A 192 9.18 8.59 13.34
C SER A 192 10.05 8.73 12.09
N PRO A 193 10.75 9.84 11.92
CA PRO A 193 11.70 10.01 10.82
C PRO A 193 12.85 8.99 10.84
N LYS A 194 13.16 8.42 12.02
CA LYS A 194 14.20 7.40 12.17
C LYS A 194 13.62 6.02 11.95
N LYS A 195 14.08 5.34 10.90
CA LYS A 195 13.63 4.02 10.47
C LYS A 195 13.82 2.91 11.53
N ASP A 196 14.86 3.01 12.34
CA ASP A 196 15.30 1.94 13.26
C ASP A 196 14.39 1.72 14.48
N PHE A 197 13.39 2.58 14.69
CA PHE A 197 12.53 2.54 15.89
C PHE A 197 11.07 2.21 15.60
N ASN A 198 10.71 1.89 14.36
CA ASN A 198 9.32 1.61 13.99
C ASN A 198 9.19 0.17 13.52
N GLY A 199 8.35 -0.61 14.19
CA GLY A 199 7.88 -1.88 13.65
C GLY A 199 6.86 -1.65 12.53
N PRO A 200 6.56 -2.66 11.71
CA PRO A 200 5.58 -2.54 10.64
C PRO A 200 4.19 -2.10 11.13
N TRP A 201 3.82 -2.52 12.34
CA TRP A 201 2.55 -2.15 12.99
C TRP A 201 2.53 -0.72 13.58
N ASP A 202 3.68 -0.07 13.77
CA ASP A 202 3.78 1.34 14.20
C ASP A 202 3.85 2.25 12.96
N ASN A 203 2.88 2.07 12.07
CA ASN A 203 2.80 2.70 10.78
C ASN A 203 1.34 3.06 10.46
N TRP A 204 1.10 4.24 9.91
CA TRP A 204 -0.23 4.72 9.56
C TRP A 204 -0.87 3.92 8.41
N ASP A 205 -0.08 3.39 7.47
CA ASP A 205 -0.61 2.53 6.40
C ASP A 205 -1.18 1.21 6.96
N TYR A 206 -0.61 0.72 8.08
CA TYR A 206 -1.18 -0.42 8.77
C TYR A 206 -2.60 -0.10 9.27
N LEU A 207 -2.80 1.08 9.88
CA LEU A 207 -4.13 1.51 10.31
C LEU A 207 -5.09 1.68 9.12
N VAL A 208 -4.64 2.24 7.99
CA VAL A 208 -5.46 2.34 6.76
C VAL A 208 -5.95 0.95 6.33
N SER A 209 -5.07 -0.05 6.34
CA SER A 209 -5.39 -1.43 5.96
C SER A 209 -6.40 -2.06 6.92
N GLU A 210 -6.25 -1.88 8.24
CA GLU A 210 -7.18 -2.36 9.26
C GLU A 210 -8.56 -1.72 9.12
N VAL A 211 -8.62 -0.42 8.82
CA VAL A 211 -9.87 0.28 8.55
C VAL A 211 -10.55 -0.30 7.31
N ALA A 212 -9.80 -0.48 6.21
CA ALA A 212 -10.35 -1.07 4.99
C ALA A 212 -10.89 -2.49 5.24
N GLN A 213 -10.14 -3.34 5.95
CA GLN A 213 -10.57 -4.67 6.36
C GLN A 213 -11.87 -4.64 7.18
N THR A 214 -11.93 -3.73 8.15
CA THR A 214 -13.11 -3.60 9.03
C THR A 214 -14.37 -3.24 8.25
N TYR A 215 -14.28 -2.32 7.28
CA TYR A 215 -15.40 -1.99 6.40
C TYR A 215 -15.81 -3.14 5.48
N CYS A 216 -14.85 -3.97 5.05
CA CYS A 216 -15.08 -5.10 4.15
C CYS A 216 -15.49 -6.40 4.86
N ARG A 217 -15.60 -6.44 6.20
CA ARG A 217 -15.81 -7.68 6.99
C ARG A 217 -17.03 -8.53 6.60
N ASN A 218 -18.03 -7.93 5.93
CA ASN A 218 -19.24 -8.63 5.46
C ASN A 218 -19.13 -9.14 4.03
N LEU A 219 -18.05 -8.82 3.31
CA LEU A 219 -17.83 -9.28 1.94
C LEU A 219 -17.24 -10.70 2.00
N LYS A 220 -18.07 -11.70 1.71
CA LYS A 220 -17.74 -13.13 1.94
C LYS A 220 -16.59 -13.67 1.08
N ASN A 221 -16.38 -13.07 -0.08
CA ASN A 221 -15.33 -13.47 -1.03
C ASN A 221 -14.08 -12.59 -0.94
N VAL A 222 -13.97 -11.74 0.09
CA VAL A 222 -12.82 -10.86 0.31
C VAL A 222 -12.03 -11.34 1.51
N THR A 223 -10.73 -11.51 1.34
CA THR A 223 -9.79 -11.87 2.41
C THR A 223 -8.67 -10.82 2.49
N PHE A 224 -8.22 -10.53 3.72
CA PHE A 224 -7.10 -9.63 3.96
C PHE A 224 -5.94 -10.39 4.59
N ALA A 225 -4.74 -10.12 4.11
CA ALA A 225 -3.48 -10.49 4.72
C ALA A 225 -2.71 -9.21 5.07
N ILE A 226 -2.64 -8.88 6.35
CA ILE A 226 -1.96 -7.69 6.89
C ILE A 226 -0.83 -8.16 7.80
N PRO A 227 0.28 -8.70 7.25
CA PRO A 227 1.37 -9.23 8.04
C PRO A 227 2.20 -8.11 8.68
N GLU A 228 2.73 -8.40 9.87
CA GLU A 228 3.63 -7.50 10.59
C GLU A 228 5.05 -7.52 9.98
N CYS A 229 5.18 -7.18 8.71
CA CYS A 229 6.45 -7.15 7.98
C CYS A 229 6.50 -6.03 6.94
N PHE A 230 7.71 -5.60 6.57
CA PHE A 230 7.95 -4.60 5.51
C PHE A 230 8.09 -5.21 4.11
N SER A 231 8.14 -6.52 4.02
CA SER A 231 8.18 -7.24 2.74
C SER A 231 7.59 -8.63 2.90
N LEU A 232 7.01 -9.15 1.85
CA LEU A 232 6.33 -10.43 1.85
C LEU A 232 6.65 -11.22 0.59
N ASN A 233 6.88 -12.52 0.74
CA ASN A 233 6.84 -13.47 -0.38
C ASN A 233 5.43 -14.02 -0.49
N TYR A 234 4.81 -13.84 -1.63
CA TYR A 234 3.42 -14.18 -1.90
C TYR A 234 3.30 -14.96 -3.20
N GLU A 235 2.50 -16.01 -3.21
CA GLU A 235 2.27 -16.81 -4.41
C GLU A 235 1.00 -16.37 -5.12
N ILE A 236 1.08 -16.13 -6.43
CA ILE A 236 -0.05 -15.81 -7.29
C ILE A 236 -0.08 -16.82 -8.43
N ASN A 237 -1.11 -17.64 -8.48
CA ASN A 237 -1.36 -18.65 -9.51
C ASN A 237 -0.16 -19.58 -9.78
N GLY A 238 0.56 -19.97 -8.73
CA GLY A 238 1.75 -20.84 -8.80
C GLY A 238 3.08 -20.09 -9.05
N HIS A 239 3.07 -18.77 -9.09
CA HIS A 239 4.27 -17.95 -9.30
C HIS A 239 4.60 -17.12 -8.08
N GLY A 240 5.88 -17.14 -7.66
CA GLY A 240 6.36 -16.40 -6.50
C GLY A 240 6.59 -14.91 -6.80
N PHE A 241 6.02 -14.07 -5.96
CA PHE A 241 6.17 -12.61 -5.96
C PHE A 241 6.81 -12.17 -4.64
N HIS A 242 7.78 -11.28 -4.71
CA HIS A 242 8.28 -10.55 -3.57
C HIS A 242 7.74 -9.12 -3.59
N ILE A 243 6.99 -8.75 -2.57
CA ILE A 243 6.32 -7.46 -2.45
C ILE A 243 7.03 -6.66 -1.38
N GLN A 244 7.48 -5.45 -1.70
CA GLN A 244 8.04 -4.49 -0.76
C GLN A 244 7.75 -3.07 -1.24
N HIS A 245 7.77 -2.07 -0.35
CA HIS A 245 7.56 -0.69 -0.77
C HIS A 245 8.73 -0.18 -1.62
N GLY A 246 9.97 -0.36 -1.21
CA GLY A 246 11.15 -0.01 -2.01
C GLY A 246 12.02 1.11 -1.43
N ASP A 247 11.64 1.73 -0.33
CA ASP A 247 12.32 2.85 0.33
C ASP A 247 13.74 2.49 0.88
N ASP A 248 14.08 1.22 0.95
CA ASP A 248 15.39 0.72 1.34
C ASP A 248 16.36 0.57 0.13
N ILE A 249 15.89 0.82 -1.07
CA ILE A 249 16.67 0.74 -2.30
C ILE A 249 17.34 2.08 -2.57
N LYS A 250 18.66 2.10 -2.48
CA LYS A 250 19.44 3.33 -2.76
C LYS A 250 19.50 3.58 -4.26
N SER A 251 19.04 4.76 -4.67
CA SER A 251 19.26 5.25 -6.03
C SER A 251 20.66 5.88 -6.16
N TRP A 252 21.24 5.81 -7.34
CA TRP A 252 22.46 6.52 -7.72
C TRP A 252 22.10 7.58 -8.76
N ASN A 253 22.47 8.85 -8.52
CA ASN A 253 22.04 9.99 -9.32
C ASN A 253 20.52 10.02 -9.62
N SER A 254 19.70 9.73 -8.61
CA SER A 254 18.24 9.61 -8.73
C SER A 254 17.76 8.53 -9.70
N ILE A 255 18.63 7.64 -10.15
CA ILE A 255 18.30 6.50 -11.00
C ILE A 255 18.31 5.23 -10.14
N PRO A 256 17.15 4.60 -9.88
CA PRO A 256 17.06 3.47 -8.97
C PRO A 256 17.50 2.12 -9.57
N TRP A 257 17.66 2.02 -10.91
CA TRP A 257 17.83 0.75 -11.62
C TRP A 257 18.96 -0.12 -11.08
N TYR A 258 20.14 0.46 -10.86
CA TYR A 258 21.27 -0.30 -10.30
C TYR A 258 20.99 -0.80 -8.87
N GLY A 259 20.35 0.04 -8.04
CA GLY A 259 19.95 -0.34 -6.70
C GLY A 259 18.95 -1.47 -6.70
N ILE A 260 17.95 -1.38 -7.56
CA ILE A 260 16.91 -2.40 -7.76
C ILE A 260 17.54 -3.72 -8.19
N GLU A 261 18.36 -3.70 -9.26
CA GLU A 261 19.01 -4.89 -9.76
C GLU A 261 19.91 -5.57 -8.68
N ARG A 262 20.67 -4.78 -7.95
CA ARG A 262 21.51 -5.29 -6.86
C ARG A 262 20.67 -5.91 -5.74
N LYS A 263 19.54 -5.29 -5.38
CA LYS A 263 18.64 -5.78 -4.32
C LYS A 263 17.95 -7.07 -4.76
N THR A 264 17.34 -7.09 -5.94
CA THR A 264 16.63 -8.25 -6.45
C THR A 264 17.54 -9.47 -6.63
N ARG A 265 18.79 -9.28 -7.11
CA ARG A 265 19.79 -10.36 -7.18
C ARG A 265 20.08 -10.97 -5.82
N ARG A 266 20.24 -10.17 -4.77
CA ARG A 266 20.48 -10.65 -3.41
C ARG A 266 19.28 -11.38 -2.84
N LEU A 267 18.06 -10.86 -3.10
CA LEU A 267 16.82 -11.50 -2.68
C LEU A 267 16.64 -12.87 -3.35
N VAL A 268 16.89 -12.98 -4.66
CA VAL A 268 16.85 -14.28 -5.36
C VAL A 268 17.81 -15.28 -4.73
N ALA A 269 19.06 -14.88 -4.45
CA ALA A 269 20.04 -15.76 -3.82
C ALA A 269 19.60 -16.19 -2.42
N LEU A 270 19.07 -15.26 -1.61
CA LEU A 270 18.55 -15.53 -0.28
C LEU A 270 17.35 -16.48 -0.33
N HIS A 271 16.35 -16.17 -1.16
CA HIS A 271 15.14 -16.97 -1.28
C HIS A 271 15.44 -18.39 -1.77
N ASN A 272 16.32 -18.53 -2.76
CA ASN A 272 16.76 -19.86 -3.22
C ASN A 272 17.40 -20.69 -2.10
N SER A 273 18.21 -20.05 -1.22
CA SER A 273 18.79 -20.73 -0.05
C SER A 273 17.73 -21.20 0.97
N MET A 274 16.56 -20.59 0.96
CA MET A 274 15.40 -20.94 1.80
C MET A 274 14.40 -21.87 1.09
N GLY A 275 14.69 -22.29 -0.14
CA GLY A 275 13.77 -23.09 -0.96
C GLY A 275 12.59 -22.32 -1.53
N ILE A 276 12.60 -20.98 -1.47
CA ILE A 276 11.56 -20.09 -1.97
C ILE A 276 11.91 -19.67 -3.40
N GLN A 277 11.02 -19.96 -4.35
CA GLN A 277 11.19 -19.53 -5.73
C GLN A 277 10.48 -18.19 -5.97
N THR A 278 11.25 -17.11 -6.01
CA THR A 278 10.75 -15.78 -6.34
C THR A 278 11.29 -15.36 -7.69
N ARG A 279 10.37 -15.00 -8.60
CA ARG A 279 10.71 -14.51 -9.94
C ARG A 279 10.17 -13.13 -10.23
N ASN A 280 9.22 -12.66 -9.43
CA ASN A 280 8.57 -11.38 -9.64
C ASN A 280 8.78 -10.50 -8.41
N PHE A 281 9.16 -9.24 -8.64
CA PHE A 281 9.42 -8.25 -7.60
C PHE A 281 8.48 -7.06 -7.80
N VAL A 282 7.81 -6.64 -6.73
CA VAL A 282 6.84 -5.53 -6.76
C VAL A 282 7.33 -4.42 -5.87
N LEU A 283 7.44 -3.22 -6.43
CA LEU A 283 7.98 -2.01 -5.80
C LEU A 283 7.06 -0.81 -6.02
N GLY A 284 6.90 0.05 -5.02
CA GLY A 284 6.37 1.41 -5.09
C GLY A 284 7.48 2.46 -4.98
N HIS A 285 7.26 3.50 -4.18
CA HIS A 285 8.22 4.50 -3.73
C HIS A 285 8.80 5.44 -4.80
N PHE A 286 9.04 4.94 -5.99
CA PHE A 286 9.71 5.73 -7.05
C PHE A 286 8.74 6.58 -7.86
N HIS A 287 7.45 6.45 -7.64
CA HIS A 287 6.37 7.18 -8.34
C HIS A 287 6.48 7.11 -9.88
N ALA A 288 7.15 6.10 -10.40
CA ALA A 288 7.44 5.93 -11.82
C ALA A 288 7.05 4.54 -12.27
N LEU A 289 5.94 4.43 -12.97
CA LEU A 289 5.50 3.15 -13.49
C LEU A 289 6.51 2.61 -14.50
N ALA A 290 7.07 1.44 -14.20
CA ALA A 290 8.00 0.75 -15.06
C ALA A 290 7.98 -0.76 -14.81
N SER A 291 8.44 -1.53 -15.79
CA SER A 291 8.75 -2.94 -15.60
C SER A 291 10.08 -3.29 -16.25
N MET A 292 10.80 -4.21 -15.62
CA MET A 292 12.07 -4.75 -16.12
C MET A 292 12.02 -6.27 -16.07
N ALA A 293 12.22 -6.91 -17.21
CA ALA A 293 12.35 -8.35 -17.29
C ALA A 293 13.83 -8.72 -17.49
N ASP A 294 14.32 -9.68 -16.73
CA ASP A 294 15.66 -10.25 -16.89
C ASP A 294 15.61 -11.79 -16.77
N LEU A 295 16.78 -12.45 -16.84
CA LEU A 295 16.87 -13.92 -16.71
C LEU A 295 16.33 -14.47 -15.38
N LYS A 296 16.13 -13.64 -14.37
CA LYS A 296 15.67 -14.05 -13.04
C LYS A 296 14.16 -13.91 -12.89
N GLY A 297 13.53 -13.11 -13.73
CA GLY A 297 12.12 -12.82 -13.67
C GLY A 297 11.83 -11.36 -14.00
N GLU A 298 10.85 -10.78 -13.35
CA GLU A 298 10.39 -9.43 -13.64
C GLU A 298 10.28 -8.57 -12.39
N THR A 299 10.64 -7.31 -12.52
CA THR A 299 10.47 -6.29 -11.49
C THR A 299 9.45 -5.27 -11.97
N PHE A 300 8.41 -5.07 -11.20
CA PHE A 300 7.36 -4.07 -11.41
C PHE A 300 7.59 -2.90 -10.46
N ILE A 301 7.57 -1.70 -10.98
CA ILE A 301 7.56 -0.47 -10.22
C ILE A 301 6.23 0.21 -10.51
N ASN A 302 5.45 0.46 -9.47
CA ASN A 302 4.17 1.13 -9.63
C ASN A 302 4.33 2.65 -9.73
N GLY A 303 3.34 3.30 -10.32
CA GLY A 303 3.22 4.74 -10.34
C GLY A 303 2.57 5.28 -9.06
N ALA A 304 2.48 6.61 -8.97
CA ALA A 304 1.78 7.29 -7.88
C ALA A 304 0.41 7.82 -8.34
N TRP A 305 -0.40 8.25 -7.36
CA TRP A 305 -1.67 8.92 -7.63
C TRP A 305 -1.49 10.42 -7.83
N VAL A 306 -0.41 11.01 -7.34
CA VAL A 306 -0.04 12.41 -7.50
C VAL A 306 0.95 12.56 -8.64
N GLY A 307 0.69 13.45 -9.59
CA GLY A 307 1.56 13.66 -10.75
C GLY A 307 2.83 14.44 -10.42
N THR A 308 2.70 15.47 -9.61
CA THR A 308 3.82 16.24 -9.04
C THR A 308 3.35 16.93 -7.75
N ASN A 309 4.30 17.23 -6.91
CA ASN A 309 4.11 18.06 -5.71
C ASN A 309 5.25 19.09 -5.63
N PRO A 310 5.22 20.07 -4.71
CA PRO A 310 6.25 21.10 -4.62
C PRO A 310 7.67 20.53 -4.51
N TYR A 311 7.84 19.46 -3.73
CA TYR A 311 9.15 18.81 -3.56
C TYR A 311 9.67 18.22 -4.88
N SER A 312 8.85 17.45 -5.59
CA SER A 312 9.26 16.84 -6.86
C SER A 312 9.43 17.87 -7.97
N TYR A 313 8.62 18.92 -7.97
CA TYR A 313 8.69 20.01 -8.94
C TYR A 313 9.99 20.82 -8.79
N GLU A 314 10.32 21.21 -7.55
CA GLU A 314 11.52 22.02 -7.29
C GLU A 314 12.82 21.21 -7.35
N SER A 315 12.82 20.00 -6.75
CA SER A 315 14.04 19.21 -6.63
C SER A 315 14.43 18.45 -7.89
N PHE A 316 13.45 18.04 -8.69
CA PHE A 316 13.67 17.16 -9.83
C PHE A 316 13.09 17.71 -11.14
N SER A 317 12.44 18.87 -11.14
CA SER A 317 11.64 19.39 -12.26
C SER A 317 10.72 18.32 -12.83
N GLY A 318 10.18 17.48 -11.94
CA GLY A 318 9.53 16.23 -12.27
C GLY A 318 8.01 16.34 -12.30
N TYR A 319 7.42 15.94 -13.42
CA TYR A 319 6.02 15.56 -13.51
C TYR A 319 5.94 14.12 -14.00
N ARG A 320 5.06 13.33 -13.40
CA ARG A 320 4.74 11.98 -13.85
C ARG A 320 3.25 11.85 -13.99
N GLU A 321 2.79 11.16 -15.02
CA GLU A 321 1.37 10.87 -15.17
C GLU A 321 0.90 9.99 -14.03
N PRO A 322 -0.17 10.35 -13.31
CA PRO A 322 -0.75 9.50 -12.27
C PRO A 322 -1.22 8.18 -12.86
N MET A 323 -0.60 7.09 -12.46
CA MET A 323 -0.87 5.76 -12.99
C MET A 323 -0.72 4.68 -11.94
N GLN A 324 -1.50 3.62 -12.10
CA GLN A 324 -1.34 2.36 -11.38
C GLN A 324 -1.27 1.20 -12.37
N LEU A 325 -0.64 0.11 -11.98
CA LEU A 325 -0.48 -1.08 -12.80
C LEU A 325 -1.57 -2.11 -12.51
N ILE A 326 -2.04 -2.78 -13.56
CA ILE A 326 -2.71 -4.07 -13.47
C ILE A 326 -2.04 -5.07 -14.39
N HIS A 327 -2.05 -6.36 -14.03
CA HIS A 327 -1.50 -7.41 -14.90
C HIS A 327 -2.21 -8.75 -14.68
N GLY A 328 -2.10 -9.63 -15.67
CA GLY A 328 -2.60 -11.00 -15.60
C GLY A 328 -1.48 -11.98 -15.26
N VAL A 329 -1.82 -13.02 -14.48
CA VAL A 329 -0.91 -14.11 -14.14
C VAL A 329 -1.53 -15.43 -14.59
N HIS A 330 -0.97 -15.99 -15.65
CA HIS A 330 -1.33 -17.31 -16.15
C HIS A 330 -0.63 -18.41 -15.33
N ARG A 331 -1.31 -19.53 -15.12
CA ARG A 331 -0.78 -20.64 -14.30
C ARG A 331 0.55 -21.22 -14.82
N GLU A 332 0.69 -21.34 -16.13
CA GLU A 332 1.88 -21.94 -16.76
C GLU A 332 2.90 -20.88 -17.22
N HIS A 333 2.40 -19.74 -17.69
CA HIS A 333 3.22 -18.73 -18.36
C HIS A 333 3.65 -17.55 -17.47
N GLY A 334 3.13 -17.48 -16.23
CA GLY A 334 3.40 -16.36 -15.34
C GLY A 334 2.71 -15.08 -15.81
N VAL A 335 3.38 -13.96 -15.70
CA VAL A 335 2.83 -12.65 -16.10
C VAL A 335 2.78 -12.56 -17.62
N THR A 336 1.59 -12.47 -18.19
CA THR A 336 1.35 -12.52 -19.64
C THR A 336 1.11 -11.14 -20.26
N TRP A 337 0.49 -10.23 -19.54
CA TRP A 337 0.22 -8.86 -19.98
C TRP A 337 0.28 -7.88 -18.79
N ARG A 338 0.47 -6.60 -19.12
CA ARG A 338 0.56 -5.49 -18.20
C ARG A 338 -0.17 -4.31 -18.80
N LEU A 339 -1.01 -3.64 -18.00
CA LEU A 339 -1.75 -2.46 -18.43
C LEU A 339 -1.55 -1.32 -17.43
N PRO A 340 -0.97 -0.18 -17.86
CA PRO A 340 -0.99 1.04 -17.08
C PRO A 340 -2.40 1.63 -17.10
N VAL A 341 -2.94 1.88 -15.91
CA VAL A 341 -4.21 2.58 -15.75
C VAL A 341 -3.91 4.03 -15.40
N ARG A 342 -4.21 4.94 -16.29
CA ARG A 342 -4.11 6.38 -16.04
C ARG A 342 -5.24 6.81 -15.13
N LEU A 343 -4.89 7.45 -14.02
CA LEU A 343 -5.85 7.86 -12.99
C LEU A 343 -6.41 9.25 -13.24
N ARG A 344 -5.62 10.15 -13.85
CA ARG A 344 -6.04 11.51 -14.14
C ARG A 344 -7.17 11.52 -15.16
N ASP A 345 -8.25 12.24 -14.82
CA ASP A 345 -9.42 12.43 -15.68
C ASP A 345 -10.00 13.81 -15.39
N LEU A 346 -9.52 14.80 -16.13
CA LEU A 346 -9.85 16.20 -15.90
C LEU A 346 -11.36 16.48 -16.05
N GLU A 347 -12.06 15.75 -16.92
CA GLU A 347 -13.51 15.91 -17.09
C GLU A 347 -14.24 15.40 -15.84
N ARG A 348 -13.86 14.23 -15.33
CA ARG A 348 -14.42 13.65 -14.10
C ARG A 348 -14.07 14.49 -12.87
N GLU A 349 -12.81 14.91 -12.74
CA GLU A 349 -12.34 15.75 -11.63
C GLU A 349 -13.07 17.12 -11.61
N ALA A 350 -13.47 17.64 -12.76
CA ALA A 350 -14.24 18.89 -12.91
C ALA A 350 -15.76 18.71 -12.81
N ALA A 351 -16.27 17.50 -13.04
CA ALA A 351 -17.72 17.23 -13.09
C ALA A 351 -18.43 17.28 -11.73
N GLY A 352 -17.67 17.33 -10.63
CA GLY A 352 -18.22 17.38 -9.29
C GLY A 352 -17.73 16.22 -8.39
N PRO A 353 -18.40 15.99 -7.25
CA PRO A 353 -17.95 15.00 -6.28
C PRO A 353 -18.05 13.58 -6.85
N SER A 354 -17.07 12.75 -6.47
CA SER A 354 -17.08 11.31 -6.74
C SER A 354 -18.34 10.63 -6.17
N ARG A 355 -18.69 9.46 -6.73
CA ARG A 355 -19.72 8.59 -6.13
C ARG A 355 -19.27 8.03 -4.77
N TYR A 356 -17.97 8.01 -4.50
CA TYR A 356 -17.44 7.61 -3.21
C TYR A 356 -17.64 8.72 -2.18
N LYS A 357 -18.35 8.39 -1.12
CA LYS A 357 -18.65 9.32 -0.01
C LYS A 357 -18.04 8.78 1.26
N VAL A 358 -17.06 9.46 1.76
CA VAL A 358 -16.44 9.17 3.06
C VAL A 358 -17.21 9.91 4.15
N ILE A 359 -17.58 9.19 5.21
CA ILE A 359 -18.31 9.74 6.35
C ILE A 359 -17.42 9.65 7.58
N LEU A 360 -17.09 10.79 8.17
CA LEU A 360 -16.37 10.88 9.43
C LEU A 360 -17.34 11.34 10.53
N ALA A 361 -17.19 10.77 11.74
CA ALA A 361 -18.14 10.94 12.85
C ALA A 361 -18.46 12.40 13.25
N SER A 362 -17.58 13.37 12.92
CA SER A 362 -17.81 14.79 13.20
C SER A 362 -18.70 15.50 12.17
N GLU A 363 -19.02 14.85 11.07
CA GLU A 363 -19.89 15.43 10.01
C GLU A 363 -21.36 15.00 10.20
N SER A 364 -21.62 14.11 11.15
CA SER A 364 -22.97 13.62 11.46
C SER A 364 -23.72 14.44 12.52
N PHE A 365 -23.12 15.54 13.03
CA PHE A 365 -23.70 16.40 14.05
C PHE A 365 -23.98 17.84 13.58
N GLU A 366 -23.85 18.15 12.28
CA GLU A 366 -24.36 19.32 11.62
C GLU A 366 -25.62 18.96 10.80
#